data_11adb4ad9caa6c76b55a7be3ee7b25ed
#
_entry.id   11adb4ad9caa6c76b55a7be3ee7b25ed
#
_cell.length_a   1.000
_cell.length_b   1.000
_cell.length_c   1.000
_cell.angle_alpha   90.00
_cell.angle_beta   90.00
_cell.angle_gamma   90.00
#
_symmetry.space_group_name_H-M   'P 1'
#
loop_
_entity.id
_entity.type
_entity.pdbx_description
1 polymer ?
#
loop_
_entity_poly.entity_id
_entity_poly.type
_entity_poly.pdbx_seq_one_letter_code
_entity_poly.pdbx_strand_id
1 'polypeptide(L)'
;MKILIKGCYLLQEGNTAVSHGDVAIQGNRLIQVGQAGKLPPDWQPDQVIDGEDYLCLPGFVNCHTHAAMTLLRSYADDLPLMEWLEKKIWPMEARLTEDDVYWGTMLALLEMIQSGTTTFCDMYFFMDQVAEAVEQSGMRACLSRGLIGTGPEAESGLEESREFIKKWQGAADGRISVWLGPHAPYTCPPDYLDKVLALAQDYNVGLHIHVAETRDEIAQIKELYGKTPVEHLYDCGVFQFPTIAAHCVHLTSRDISILADTAVAVAHNPESNMKLASGIAPIPQLLSAGVTVGLGTDGASSNNNLDMLEEMRTAALLHKVNEGDPLALPALQALKMATSEGARALRLEEVGALKPGYKADLILIELNKPHLYPRHNLAAHMVYAAQSADVDTVIIDGRIVMEHKKVLTIDRERVFQEVEERVQRLLSEVK
;
A
#
# COMPACT_ATOMS: atom_id res chain seq x y z
N MET A 1 -2.61 -15.86 21.69
CA MET A 1 -2.09 -14.86 22.63
C MET A 1 -3.20 -13.86 22.94
N LYS A 2 -3.26 -13.36 24.19
CA LYS A 2 -4.16 -12.30 24.65
C LYS A 2 -3.34 -11.08 25.03
N ILE A 3 -3.62 -9.94 24.40
CA ILE A 3 -2.90 -8.68 24.66
C ILE A 3 -3.90 -7.65 25.15
N LEU A 4 -3.52 -6.89 26.18
CA LEU A 4 -4.26 -5.72 26.66
C LEU A 4 -3.38 -4.47 26.53
N ILE A 5 -3.82 -3.53 25.70
CA ILE A 5 -3.25 -2.18 25.64
C ILE A 5 -4.14 -1.33 26.56
N LYS A 6 -3.55 -0.82 27.64
CA LYS A 6 -4.30 -0.18 28.73
C LYS A 6 -4.16 1.32 28.70
N GLY A 7 -5.30 2.02 28.70
CA GLY A 7 -5.33 3.46 28.91
C GLY A 7 -4.72 4.31 27.79
N CYS A 8 -4.92 3.93 26.51
CA CYS A 8 -4.41 4.69 25.36
C CYS A 8 -5.43 5.68 24.81
N TYR A 9 -4.92 6.67 24.07
CA TYR A 9 -5.77 7.48 23.18
C TYR A 9 -6.16 6.62 21.97
N LEU A 10 -7.41 6.73 21.51
CA LEU A 10 -7.98 5.91 20.46
C LEU A 10 -8.49 6.80 19.32
N LEU A 11 -7.99 6.56 18.12
CA LEU A 11 -8.53 7.18 16.92
C LEU A 11 -9.33 6.12 16.14
N GLN A 12 -10.64 6.13 16.39
CA GLN A 12 -11.57 5.20 15.76
C GLN A 12 -12.12 5.76 14.46
N GLU A 13 -12.49 4.87 13.53
CA GLU A 13 -13.10 5.24 12.25
C GLU A 13 -14.35 6.14 12.45
N GLY A 14 -14.42 7.22 11.65
CA GLY A 14 -15.56 8.12 11.65
C GLY A 14 -15.60 9.15 12.79
N ASN A 15 -14.73 9.04 13.78
CA ASN A 15 -14.66 9.99 14.89
C ASN A 15 -13.54 11.02 14.68
N THR A 16 -13.91 12.30 14.67
CA THR A 16 -12.95 13.41 14.83
C THR A 16 -12.48 13.53 16.29
N ALA A 17 -13.26 12.99 17.23
CA ALA A 17 -12.95 13.01 18.64
C ALA A 17 -12.15 11.76 19.02
N VAL A 18 -10.99 11.99 19.57
CA VAL A 18 -10.17 10.95 20.19
C VAL A 18 -10.83 10.54 21.50
N SER A 19 -11.07 9.25 21.67
CA SER A 19 -11.51 8.67 22.93
C SER A 19 -10.31 8.14 23.72
N HIS A 20 -10.49 7.88 25.02
CA HIS A 20 -9.49 7.25 25.87
C HIS A 20 -10.03 5.93 26.39
N GLY A 21 -9.22 4.87 26.36
CA GLY A 21 -9.67 3.56 26.78
C GLY A 21 -8.67 2.45 26.52
N ASP A 22 -9.16 1.22 26.59
CA ASP A 22 -8.36 0.00 26.44
C ASP A 22 -8.61 -0.65 25.08
N VAL A 23 -7.60 -1.37 24.58
CA VAL A 23 -7.74 -2.28 23.45
C VAL A 23 -7.37 -3.69 23.90
N ALA A 24 -8.30 -4.63 23.74
CA ALA A 24 -8.05 -6.04 24.05
C ALA A 24 -8.06 -6.87 22.78
N ILE A 25 -7.03 -7.69 22.63
CA ILE A 25 -6.80 -8.59 21.51
C ILE A 25 -6.86 -10.03 22.00
N GLN A 26 -7.54 -10.90 21.25
CA GLN A 26 -7.52 -12.34 21.46
C GLN A 26 -7.31 -13.07 20.15
N GLY A 27 -6.24 -13.85 20.06
CA GLY A 27 -5.82 -14.43 18.80
C GLY A 27 -5.46 -13.32 17.80
N ASN A 28 -6.11 -13.30 16.67
CA ASN A 28 -5.88 -12.29 15.63
C ASN A 28 -6.98 -11.22 15.55
N ARG A 29 -7.83 -11.09 16.59
CA ARG A 29 -8.98 -10.17 16.56
C ARG A 29 -9.01 -9.21 17.73
N LEU A 30 -9.52 -8.02 17.46
CA LEU A 30 -9.92 -7.06 18.47
C LEU A 30 -11.20 -7.57 19.15
N ILE A 31 -11.17 -7.74 20.46
CA ILE A 31 -12.37 -8.17 21.22
C ILE A 31 -13.01 -7.02 22.00
N GLN A 32 -12.23 -5.98 22.28
CA GLN A 32 -12.69 -4.73 22.91
C GLN A 32 -11.88 -3.55 22.39
N VAL A 33 -12.55 -2.41 22.18
CA VAL A 33 -11.95 -1.11 21.88
C VAL A 33 -12.74 -0.04 22.60
N GLY A 34 -12.09 0.77 23.44
CA GLY A 34 -12.70 1.89 24.17
C GLY A 34 -12.80 1.65 25.68
N GLN A 35 -13.89 2.11 26.30
CA GLN A 35 -14.03 2.11 27.76
C GLN A 35 -13.82 0.74 28.39
N ALA A 36 -13.07 0.69 29.49
CA ALA A 36 -12.83 -0.48 30.30
C ALA A 36 -14.15 -1.13 30.79
N GLY A 37 -14.16 -2.45 30.96
CA GLY A 37 -15.22 -3.15 31.69
C GLY A 37 -16.17 -4.02 30.88
N LYS A 38 -15.88 -4.28 29.60
CA LYS A 38 -16.68 -5.21 28.76
C LYS A 38 -16.02 -6.59 28.52
N LEU A 39 -14.85 -6.81 29.11
CA LEU A 39 -14.16 -8.12 28.97
C LEU A 39 -14.85 -9.17 29.87
N PRO A 40 -14.87 -10.44 29.46
CA PRO A 40 -15.36 -11.52 30.32
C PRO A 40 -14.63 -11.51 31.67
N PRO A 41 -15.30 -11.82 32.79
CA PRO A 41 -14.70 -11.75 34.12
C PRO A 41 -13.46 -12.64 34.32
N ASP A 42 -13.40 -13.73 33.56
CA ASP A 42 -12.31 -14.72 33.53
C ASP A 42 -11.23 -14.44 32.47
N TRP A 43 -11.39 -13.35 31.69
CA TRP A 43 -10.41 -13.00 30.67
C TRP A 43 -9.16 -12.39 31.33
N GLN A 44 -8.03 -13.05 31.13
CA GLN A 44 -6.72 -12.57 31.59
C GLN A 44 -5.80 -12.38 30.40
N PRO A 45 -5.10 -11.23 30.28
CA PRO A 45 -4.10 -11.01 29.22
C PRO A 45 -2.83 -11.82 29.50
N ASP A 46 -2.22 -12.33 28.44
CA ASP A 46 -0.87 -12.89 28.48
C ASP A 46 0.19 -11.78 28.52
N GLN A 47 -0.10 -10.62 27.91
CA GLN A 47 0.75 -9.45 27.88
C GLN A 47 -0.08 -8.16 28.08
N VAL A 48 0.47 -7.23 28.85
CA VAL A 48 -0.12 -5.89 29.05
C VAL A 48 0.86 -4.84 28.54
N ILE A 49 0.38 -3.96 27.67
CA ILE A 49 1.12 -2.79 27.18
C ILE A 49 0.51 -1.55 27.87
N ASP A 50 1.35 -0.75 28.51
CA ASP A 50 0.95 0.53 29.06
C ASP A 50 0.77 1.53 27.92
N GLY A 51 -0.45 2.01 27.72
CA GLY A 51 -0.83 2.89 26.61
C GLY A 51 -0.97 4.37 27.01
N GLU A 52 -0.69 4.78 28.23
CA GLU A 52 -1.04 6.13 28.75
C GLU A 52 -0.56 7.29 27.88
N ASP A 53 0.64 7.18 27.31
CA ASP A 53 1.23 8.20 26.42
C ASP A 53 1.21 7.80 24.93
N TYR A 54 0.34 6.87 24.56
CA TYR A 54 0.25 6.39 23.18
C TYR A 54 -1.10 6.71 22.53
N LEU A 55 -1.04 7.01 21.24
CA LEU A 55 -2.20 6.96 20.35
C LEU A 55 -2.25 5.62 19.64
N CYS A 56 -3.32 4.88 19.86
CA CYS A 56 -3.61 3.66 19.13
C CYS A 56 -4.51 3.99 17.92
N LEU A 57 -4.12 3.55 16.75
CA LEU A 57 -4.86 3.69 15.52
C LEU A 57 -4.70 2.43 14.64
N PRO A 58 -5.56 2.22 13.62
CA PRO A 58 -5.35 1.14 12.67
C PRO A 58 -3.99 1.28 12.01
N GLY A 59 -3.33 0.15 11.72
CA GLY A 59 -2.12 0.17 10.91
C GLY A 59 -2.38 0.73 9.52
N PHE A 60 -1.36 1.35 8.92
CA PHE A 60 -1.49 1.94 7.60
C PHE A 60 -1.58 0.85 6.52
N VAL A 61 -2.33 1.17 5.47
CA VAL A 61 -2.53 0.34 4.28
C VAL A 61 -1.93 1.06 3.09
N ASN A 62 -0.84 0.53 2.57
CA ASN A 62 -0.16 1.02 1.37
C ASN A 62 -0.73 0.32 0.13
N CYS A 63 -1.51 1.04 -0.69
CA CYS A 63 -2.31 0.48 -1.76
C CYS A 63 -1.55 0.22 -3.07
N HIS A 64 -0.30 0.63 -3.17
CA HIS A 64 0.51 0.42 -4.36
C HIS A 64 1.99 0.53 -4.04
N THR A 65 2.73 -0.54 -4.32
CA THR A 65 4.18 -0.61 -4.18
C THR A 65 4.81 -1.47 -5.28
N HIS A 66 6.15 -1.34 -5.35
CA HIS A 66 7.09 -2.25 -6.00
C HIS A 66 8.19 -2.56 -4.97
N ALA A 67 7.88 -3.41 -4.00
CA ALA A 67 8.65 -3.55 -2.75
C ALA A 67 10.14 -3.84 -2.98
N ALA A 68 10.47 -4.76 -3.90
CA ALA A 68 11.86 -5.11 -4.18
C ALA A 68 12.69 -3.97 -4.81
N MET A 69 12.04 -2.92 -5.34
CA MET A 69 12.73 -1.74 -5.89
C MET A 69 13.47 -0.91 -4.83
N THR A 70 13.44 -1.28 -3.56
CA THR A 70 14.34 -0.73 -2.53
C THR A 70 15.81 -0.90 -2.90
N LEU A 71 16.17 -1.95 -3.67
CA LEU A 71 17.51 -2.13 -4.23
C LEU A 71 17.92 -1.03 -5.21
N LEU A 72 16.95 -0.34 -5.80
CA LEU A 72 17.15 0.71 -6.81
C LEU A 72 16.91 2.12 -6.25
N ARG A 73 16.74 2.25 -4.95
CA ARG A 73 16.57 3.53 -4.27
C ARG A 73 17.73 4.48 -4.60
N SER A 74 17.42 5.67 -5.08
CA SER A 74 18.40 6.69 -5.48
C SER A 74 19.42 6.23 -6.54
N TYR A 75 19.13 5.16 -7.27
CA TYR A 75 19.99 4.71 -8.38
C TYR A 75 19.89 5.64 -9.59
N ALA A 76 18.71 6.19 -9.86
CA ALA A 76 18.46 7.05 -10.99
C ALA A 76 17.35 8.06 -10.64
N ASP A 77 17.71 9.26 -10.27
CA ASP A 77 16.80 10.35 -9.96
C ASP A 77 16.79 11.41 -11.07
N ASP A 78 15.78 12.30 -11.05
CA ASP A 78 15.66 13.49 -11.90
C ASP A 78 15.59 13.18 -13.41
N LEU A 79 14.88 12.13 -13.80
CA LEU A 79 14.67 11.71 -15.20
C LEU A 79 13.16 11.63 -15.53
N PRO A 80 12.76 11.93 -16.80
CA PRO A 80 11.41 11.62 -17.27
C PRO A 80 11.12 10.11 -17.21
N LEU A 81 9.86 9.72 -16.92
CA LEU A 81 9.45 8.33 -16.66
C LEU A 81 9.97 7.33 -17.71
N MET A 82 9.72 7.56 -19.00
CA MET A 82 10.14 6.61 -20.03
C MET A 82 11.67 6.50 -20.17
N GLU A 83 12.38 7.63 -20.04
CA GLU A 83 13.84 7.61 -20.04
C GLU A 83 14.40 6.90 -18.80
N TRP A 84 13.77 7.11 -17.64
CA TRP A 84 14.09 6.45 -16.39
C TRP A 84 13.88 4.93 -16.50
N LEU A 85 12.72 4.48 -17.02
CA LEU A 85 12.42 3.06 -17.22
C LEU A 85 13.40 2.40 -18.20
N GLU A 86 13.49 2.92 -19.44
CA GLU A 86 14.21 2.26 -20.54
C GLU A 86 15.72 2.25 -20.35
N LYS A 87 16.28 3.36 -19.82
CA LYS A 87 17.76 3.52 -19.75
C LYS A 87 18.34 3.12 -18.40
N LYS A 88 17.51 3.03 -17.32
CA LYS A 88 17.99 2.80 -15.98
C LYS A 88 17.34 1.61 -15.31
N ILE A 89 16.02 1.59 -15.21
CA ILE A 89 15.32 0.60 -14.38
C ILE A 89 15.27 -0.77 -15.05
N TRP A 90 14.69 -0.88 -16.24
CA TRP A 90 14.60 -2.17 -16.96
C TRP A 90 15.93 -2.87 -17.19
N PRO A 91 17.04 -2.17 -17.54
CA PRO A 91 18.36 -2.82 -17.62
C PRO A 91 18.87 -3.38 -16.30
N MET A 92 18.49 -2.78 -15.15
CA MET A 92 18.82 -3.31 -13.83
C MET A 92 17.90 -4.45 -13.44
N GLU A 93 16.58 -4.30 -13.64
CA GLU A 93 15.59 -5.33 -13.36
C GLU A 93 15.84 -6.63 -14.13
N ALA A 94 16.29 -6.54 -15.39
CA ALA A 94 16.68 -7.70 -16.18
C ALA A 94 17.84 -8.53 -15.60
N ARG A 95 18.50 -8.04 -14.55
CA ARG A 95 19.63 -8.71 -13.86
C ARG A 95 19.26 -9.19 -12.47
N LEU A 96 18.05 -8.85 -12.01
CA LEU A 96 17.57 -9.30 -10.72
C LEU A 96 17.37 -10.81 -10.72
N THR A 97 17.77 -11.42 -9.63
CA THR A 97 17.50 -12.82 -9.32
C THR A 97 16.37 -12.92 -8.28
N GLU A 98 15.85 -14.12 -8.09
CA GLU A 98 14.90 -14.43 -7.03
C GLU A 98 15.40 -13.96 -5.66
N ASP A 99 16.67 -14.20 -5.35
CA ASP A 99 17.31 -13.86 -4.09
C ASP A 99 17.45 -12.32 -3.91
N ASP A 100 17.67 -11.57 -4.99
CA ASP A 100 17.65 -10.10 -4.94
C ASP A 100 16.26 -9.58 -4.58
N VAL A 101 15.22 -10.13 -5.21
CA VAL A 101 13.82 -9.74 -4.95
C VAL A 101 13.44 -10.06 -3.50
N TYR A 102 13.85 -11.21 -2.96
CA TYR A 102 13.62 -11.52 -1.55
C TYR A 102 14.24 -10.49 -0.61
N TRP A 103 15.53 -10.16 -0.77
CA TRP A 103 16.20 -9.22 0.14
C TRP A 103 15.80 -7.78 -0.07
N GLY A 104 15.52 -7.36 -1.30
CA GLY A 104 14.91 -6.06 -1.57
C GLY A 104 13.55 -5.92 -0.90
N THR A 105 12.73 -6.97 -0.98
CA THR A 105 11.44 -7.01 -0.28
C THR A 105 11.63 -6.98 1.24
N MET A 106 12.56 -7.74 1.81
CA MET A 106 12.84 -7.71 3.25
C MET A 106 13.24 -6.32 3.75
N LEU A 107 14.00 -5.55 2.94
CA LEU A 107 14.30 -4.15 3.25
C LEU A 107 13.04 -3.28 3.23
N ALA A 108 12.18 -3.46 2.23
CA ALA A 108 10.89 -2.75 2.15
C ALA A 108 10.00 -3.04 3.35
N LEU A 109 9.88 -4.33 3.73
CA LEU A 109 9.05 -4.74 4.87
C LEU A 109 9.59 -4.18 6.19
N LEU A 110 10.91 -4.14 6.35
CA LEU A 110 11.55 -3.52 7.53
C LEU A 110 11.18 -2.04 7.63
N GLU A 111 11.28 -1.28 6.54
CA GLU A 111 10.94 0.14 6.47
C GLU A 111 9.44 0.38 6.70
N MET A 112 8.57 -0.38 6.02
CA MET A 112 7.12 -0.28 6.16
C MET A 112 6.65 -0.60 7.58
N ILE A 113 7.20 -1.63 8.23
CA ILE A 113 6.88 -1.93 9.64
C ILE A 113 7.32 -0.75 10.53
N GLN A 114 8.52 -0.23 10.34
CA GLN A 114 9.04 0.89 11.14
C GLN A 114 8.24 2.18 10.97
N SER A 115 7.62 2.40 9.81
CA SER A 115 6.75 3.55 9.53
C SER A 115 5.26 3.30 9.84
N GLY A 116 4.89 2.11 10.38
CA GLY A 116 3.53 1.81 10.83
C GLY A 116 2.62 1.21 9.76
N THR A 117 3.13 0.84 8.59
CA THR A 117 2.40 0.10 7.58
C THR A 117 2.24 -1.35 8.01
N THR A 118 1.00 -1.85 8.03
CA THR A 118 0.67 -3.23 8.39
C THR A 118 0.21 -4.07 7.21
N THR A 119 -0.24 -3.40 6.16
CA THR A 119 -0.75 -4.02 4.93
C THR A 119 -0.23 -3.26 3.73
N PHE A 120 0.19 -3.98 2.68
CA PHE A 120 0.58 -3.35 1.42
C PHE A 120 0.06 -4.13 0.21
N CYS A 121 -0.06 -3.43 -0.92
CA CYS A 121 -0.36 -4.02 -2.23
C CYS A 121 0.88 -3.91 -3.11
N ASP A 122 1.34 -5.02 -3.65
CA ASP A 122 2.58 -5.09 -4.42
C ASP A 122 2.37 -5.66 -5.83
N MET A 123 3.11 -5.12 -6.78
CA MET A 123 3.21 -5.64 -8.14
C MET A 123 4.69 -5.75 -8.50
N TYR A 124 5.17 -6.98 -8.72
CA TYR A 124 6.56 -7.16 -9.14
C TYR A 124 6.77 -8.50 -9.88
N PHE A 125 8.02 -8.93 -9.96
CA PHE A 125 8.46 -10.21 -10.51
C PHE A 125 8.93 -11.12 -9.38
N PHE A 126 9.12 -12.42 -9.64
CA PHE A 126 9.55 -13.40 -8.62
C PHE A 126 8.70 -13.36 -7.35
N MET A 127 7.38 -13.38 -7.52
CA MET A 127 6.45 -13.12 -6.42
C MET A 127 6.43 -14.20 -5.33
N ASP A 128 6.93 -15.39 -5.61
CA ASP A 128 7.15 -16.42 -4.56
C ASP A 128 8.08 -15.90 -3.47
N GLN A 129 9.15 -15.21 -3.84
CA GLN A 129 10.12 -14.63 -2.92
C GLN A 129 9.54 -13.46 -2.12
N VAL A 130 8.70 -12.66 -2.76
CA VAL A 130 7.93 -11.61 -2.07
C VAL A 130 6.99 -12.23 -1.04
N ALA A 131 6.27 -13.28 -1.41
CA ALA A 131 5.34 -13.96 -0.51
C ALA A 131 6.05 -14.64 0.67
N GLU A 132 7.22 -15.25 0.44
CA GLU A 132 8.07 -15.82 1.51
C GLU A 132 8.54 -14.75 2.50
N ALA A 133 8.97 -13.57 2.00
CA ALA A 133 9.33 -12.44 2.83
C ALA A 133 8.13 -11.94 3.66
N VAL A 134 6.94 -11.87 3.07
CA VAL A 134 5.69 -11.49 3.76
C VAL A 134 5.35 -12.50 4.86
N GLU A 135 5.42 -13.79 4.57
CA GLU A 135 5.15 -14.84 5.57
C GLU A 135 6.09 -14.73 6.76
N GLN A 136 7.39 -14.57 6.51
CA GLN A 136 8.41 -14.46 7.53
C GLN A 136 8.28 -13.18 8.36
N SER A 137 8.07 -12.03 7.73
CA SER A 137 7.98 -10.73 8.42
C SER A 137 6.73 -10.58 9.28
N GLY A 138 5.68 -11.32 8.98
CA GLY A 138 4.38 -11.19 9.64
C GLY A 138 3.48 -10.11 9.03
N MET A 139 3.89 -9.43 7.96
CA MET A 139 3.08 -8.43 7.24
C MET A 139 1.84 -9.06 6.60
N ARG A 140 0.85 -8.22 6.31
CA ARG A 140 -0.28 -8.55 5.45
C ARG A 140 -0.04 -7.96 4.05
N ALA A 141 -0.40 -8.72 3.00
CA ALA A 141 -0.18 -8.25 1.63
C ALA A 141 -1.28 -8.68 0.65
N CYS A 142 -1.49 -7.82 -0.36
CA CYS A 142 -2.15 -8.15 -1.60
C CYS A 142 -1.07 -8.18 -2.70
N LEU A 143 -0.78 -9.34 -3.24
CA LEU A 143 0.38 -9.57 -4.11
C LEU A 143 -0.07 -9.84 -5.55
N SER A 144 0.64 -9.27 -6.51
CA SER A 144 0.37 -9.48 -7.93
C SER A 144 1.65 -9.59 -8.74
N ARG A 145 1.73 -10.62 -9.61
CA ARG A 145 2.78 -10.71 -10.61
C ARG A 145 2.51 -9.68 -11.70
N GLY A 146 3.49 -8.79 -12.00
CA GLY A 146 3.41 -7.82 -13.07
C GLY A 146 3.34 -8.51 -14.43
N LEU A 147 2.22 -8.35 -15.14
CA LEU A 147 1.93 -8.99 -16.43
C LEU A 147 2.15 -8.00 -17.58
N ILE A 148 3.01 -8.39 -18.52
CA ILE A 148 3.29 -7.62 -19.75
C ILE A 148 2.88 -8.49 -20.94
N GLY A 149 1.87 -8.05 -21.69
CA GLY A 149 1.31 -8.79 -22.83
C GLY A 149 2.10 -8.66 -24.13
N THR A 150 3.10 -7.79 -24.15
CA THR A 150 4.00 -7.60 -25.28
C THR A 150 5.35 -8.27 -25.01
N GLY A 151 5.79 -9.14 -25.92
CA GLY A 151 7.09 -9.80 -25.75
C GLY A 151 7.01 -11.31 -25.48
N PRO A 152 8.17 -11.98 -25.35
CA PRO A 152 8.24 -13.44 -25.27
C PRO A 152 7.74 -14.03 -23.95
N GLU A 153 7.67 -13.25 -22.88
CA GLU A 153 7.30 -13.73 -21.55
C GLU A 153 5.79 -13.60 -21.24
N ALA A 154 4.99 -13.15 -22.22
CA ALA A 154 3.56 -12.92 -22.00
C ALA A 154 2.81 -14.17 -21.52
N GLU A 155 3.05 -15.32 -22.14
CA GLU A 155 2.37 -16.57 -21.77
C GLU A 155 2.93 -17.17 -20.47
N SER A 156 4.26 -17.12 -20.27
CA SER A 156 4.86 -17.61 -19.02
C SER A 156 4.38 -16.81 -17.81
N GLY A 157 4.21 -15.48 -17.94
CA GLY A 157 3.68 -14.62 -16.87
C GLY A 157 2.26 -15.01 -16.44
N LEU A 158 1.40 -15.41 -17.38
CA LEU A 158 0.07 -15.94 -17.06
C LEU A 158 0.13 -17.26 -16.29
N GLU A 159 1.01 -18.18 -16.72
CA GLU A 159 1.17 -19.45 -16.03
C GLU A 159 1.80 -19.27 -14.64
N GLU A 160 2.83 -18.44 -14.52
CA GLU A 160 3.39 -18.06 -13.23
C GLU A 160 2.32 -17.48 -12.28
N SER A 161 1.46 -16.59 -12.78
CA SER A 161 0.35 -16.03 -12.00
C SER A 161 -0.64 -17.10 -11.56
N ARG A 162 -0.94 -18.08 -12.44
CA ARG A 162 -1.82 -19.21 -12.12
C ARG A 162 -1.26 -20.05 -10.96
N GLU A 163 0.00 -20.42 -11.03
CA GLU A 163 0.66 -21.21 -9.99
C GLU A 163 0.83 -20.39 -8.71
N PHE A 164 1.13 -19.10 -8.83
CA PHE A 164 1.23 -18.19 -7.69
C PHE A 164 -0.09 -18.08 -6.92
N ILE A 165 -1.23 -17.93 -7.61
CA ILE A 165 -2.56 -17.94 -6.98
C ILE A 165 -2.80 -19.25 -6.24
N LYS A 166 -2.55 -20.40 -6.89
CA LYS A 166 -2.76 -21.72 -6.28
C LYS A 166 -1.95 -21.92 -4.99
N LYS A 167 -0.73 -21.40 -4.97
CA LYS A 167 0.20 -21.56 -3.85
C LYS A 167 -0.07 -20.59 -2.71
N TRP A 168 -0.36 -19.33 -3.01
CA TRP A 168 -0.30 -18.25 -2.03
C TRP A 168 -1.64 -17.61 -1.68
N GLN A 169 -2.70 -17.84 -2.43
CA GLN A 169 -4.02 -17.29 -2.08
C GLN A 169 -4.48 -17.81 -0.73
N GLY A 170 -4.62 -16.92 0.26
CA GLY A 170 -4.99 -17.27 1.63
C GLY A 170 -3.87 -17.85 2.48
N ALA A 171 -2.63 -17.86 1.99
CA ALA A 171 -1.46 -18.33 2.75
C ALA A 171 -1.10 -17.40 3.93
N ALA A 172 -0.10 -17.79 4.72
CA ALA A 172 0.38 -17.07 5.88
C ALA A 172 -0.75 -16.74 6.88
N ASP A 173 -1.56 -17.73 7.25
CA ASP A 173 -2.73 -17.60 8.13
C ASP A 173 -3.80 -16.61 7.59
N GLY A 174 -3.93 -16.49 6.26
CA GLY A 174 -4.86 -15.58 5.58
C GLY A 174 -4.37 -14.13 5.48
N ARG A 175 -3.06 -13.88 5.70
CA ARG A 175 -2.47 -12.56 5.53
C ARG A 175 -2.09 -12.24 4.09
N ILE A 176 -1.93 -13.23 3.22
CA ILE A 176 -1.64 -13.06 1.81
C ILE A 176 -2.92 -13.24 0.99
N SER A 177 -3.24 -12.24 0.17
CA SER A 177 -4.17 -12.34 -0.94
C SER A 177 -3.44 -12.15 -2.25
N VAL A 178 -3.89 -12.80 -3.32
CA VAL A 178 -3.25 -12.73 -4.64
C VAL A 178 -4.25 -12.14 -5.64
N TRP A 179 -3.81 -11.13 -6.36
CA TRP A 179 -4.52 -10.52 -7.47
C TRP A 179 -3.71 -10.68 -8.76
N LEU A 180 -4.28 -10.36 -9.91
CA LEU A 180 -3.55 -10.30 -11.17
C LEU A 180 -3.06 -8.88 -11.43
N GLY A 181 -1.84 -8.76 -11.93
CA GLY A 181 -1.16 -7.47 -12.13
C GLY A 181 -0.94 -7.13 -13.60
N PRO A 182 -1.98 -6.94 -14.46
CA PRO A 182 -1.73 -6.36 -15.79
C PRO A 182 -1.05 -5.01 -15.61
N HIS A 183 0.17 -4.85 -16.15
CA HIS A 183 1.02 -3.72 -15.82
C HIS A 183 0.36 -2.38 -16.15
N ALA A 184 0.00 -2.18 -17.42
CA ALA A 184 -0.63 -0.93 -17.89
C ALA A 184 -1.35 -1.17 -19.22
N PRO A 185 -2.29 -0.31 -19.64
CA PRO A 185 -3.00 -0.47 -20.91
C PRO A 185 -2.09 -0.44 -22.15
N TYR A 186 -0.95 0.24 -22.08
CA TYR A 186 0.01 0.30 -23.18
C TYR A 186 0.94 -0.91 -23.28
N THR A 187 1.03 -1.73 -22.24
CA THR A 187 1.82 -2.99 -22.24
C THR A 187 0.95 -4.24 -22.32
N CYS A 188 -0.38 -4.10 -22.15
CA CYS A 188 -1.33 -5.20 -22.15
C CYS A 188 -2.39 -4.97 -23.24
N PRO A 189 -2.18 -5.44 -24.47
CA PRO A 189 -3.14 -5.33 -25.56
C PRO A 189 -4.45 -6.09 -25.25
N PRO A 190 -5.57 -5.79 -25.94
CA PRO A 190 -6.89 -6.35 -25.63
C PRO A 190 -6.95 -7.88 -25.60
N ASP A 191 -6.31 -8.54 -26.55
CA ASP A 191 -6.25 -10.01 -26.62
C ASP A 191 -5.48 -10.65 -25.44
N TYR A 192 -4.53 -9.93 -24.88
CA TYR A 192 -3.84 -10.35 -23.66
C TYR A 192 -4.70 -10.07 -22.43
N LEU A 193 -5.36 -8.90 -22.37
CA LEU A 193 -6.32 -8.59 -21.30
C LEU A 193 -7.43 -9.63 -21.23
N ASP A 194 -7.95 -10.11 -22.37
CA ASP A 194 -8.96 -11.18 -22.39
C ASP A 194 -8.47 -12.45 -21.64
N LYS A 195 -7.20 -12.81 -21.79
CA LYS A 195 -6.60 -13.95 -21.08
C LYS A 195 -6.46 -13.68 -19.59
N VAL A 196 -6.05 -12.47 -19.22
CA VAL A 196 -5.95 -12.04 -17.81
C VAL A 196 -7.33 -12.08 -17.14
N LEU A 197 -8.37 -11.57 -17.83
CA LEU A 197 -9.74 -11.55 -17.30
C LEU A 197 -10.33 -12.96 -17.18
N ALA A 198 -10.04 -13.85 -18.13
CA ALA A 198 -10.41 -15.26 -17.99
C ALA A 198 -9.79 -15.91 -16.75
N LEU A 199 -8.50 -15.63 -16.49
CA LEU A 199 -7.82 -16.11 -15.29
C LEU A 199 -8.40 -15.49 -14.01
N ALA A 200 -8.72 -14.18 -14.03
CA ALA A 200 -9.37 -13.50 -12.90
C ALA A 200 -10.74 -14.13 -12.57
N GLN A 201 -11.51 -14.48 -13.59
CA GLN A 201 -12.78 -15.14 -13.45
C GLN A 201 -12.65 -16.57 -12.88
N ASP A 202 -11.70 -17.37 -13.41
CA ASP A 202 -11.47 -18.75 -12.99
C ASP A 202 -11.10 -18.86 -11.51
N TYR A 203 -10.34 -17.89 -11.00
CA TYR A 203 -9.86 -17.89 -9.61
C TYR A 203 -10.60 -16.92 -8.69
N ASN A 204 -11.55 -16.14 -9.22
CA ASN A 204 -12.30 -15.12 -8.48
C ASN A 204 -11.36 -14.14 -7.73
N VAL A 205 -10.38 -13.58 -8.45
CA VAL A 205 -9.39 -12.61 -7.92
C VAL A 205 -9.56 -11.24 -8.57
N GLY A 206 -9.04 -10.21 -7.91
CA GLY A 206 -9.05 -8.84 -8.40
C GLY A 206 -7.88 -8.53 -9.33
N LEU A 207 -7.83 -7.27 -9.78
CA LEU A 207 -6.83 -6.72 -10.68
C LEU A 207 -6.12 -5.52 -10.07
N HIS A 208 -4.81 -5.42 -10.29
CA HIS A 208 -3.97 -4.29 -9.92
C HIS A 208 -3.30 -3.76 -11.19
N ILE A 209 -3.48 -2.49 -11.54
CA ILE A 209 -3.06 -1.93 -12.83
C ILE A 209 -2.70 -0.46 -12.72
N HIS A 210 -1.66 0.00 -13.47
CA HIS A 210 -1.35 1.43 -13.64
C HIS A 210 -2.28 2.03 -14.69
N VAL A 211 -2.86 3.21 -14.39
CA VAL A 211 -3.86 3.84 -15.27
C VAL A 211 -3.67 5.35 -15.32
N ALA A 212 -3.54 5.87 -16.53
CA ALA A 212 -3.56 7.31 -16.82
C ALA A 212 -2.52 8.10 -16.01
N GLU A 213 -1.33 7.52 -15.85
CA GLU A 213 -0.25 8.12 -15.07
C GLU A 213 0.37 9.32 -15.78
N THR A 214 0.69 9.18 -17.06
CA THR A 214 1.40 10.22 -17.81
C THR A 214 0.64 10.68 -19.05
N ARG A 215 1.00 11.86 -19.54
CA ARG A 215 0.44 12.38 -20.81
C ARG A 215 0.85 11.53 -22.00
N ASP A 216 2.00 10.89 -21.95
CA ASP A 216 2.49 10.02 -23.01
C ASP A 216 1.62 8.76 -23.11
N GLU A 217 1.23 8.16 -21.98
CA GLU A 217 0.26 7.06 -21.94
C GLU A 217 -1.07 7.49 -22.57
N ILE A 218 -1.60 8.68 -22.18
CA ILE A 218 -2.84 9.21 -22.76
C ILE A 218 -2.73 9.34 -24.27
N ALA A 219 -1.63 9.90 -24.77
CA ALA A 219 -1.40 10.09 -26.21
C ALA A 219 -1.31 8.75 -26.93
N GLN A 220 -0.57 7.78 -26.40
CA GLN A 220 -0.38 6.45 -26.97
C GLN A 220 -1.71 5.67 -27.06
N ILE A 221 -2.47 5.62 -25.99
CA ILE A 221 -3.76 4.91 -25.96
C ILE A 221 -4.78 5.58 -26.87
N LYS A 222 -4.77 6.91 -26.94
CA LYS A 222 -5.63 7.65 -27.86
C LYS A 222 -5.27 7.41 -29.32
N GLU A 223 -3.98 7.31 -29.65
CA GLU A 223 -3.51 6.97 -30.99
C GLU A 223 -3.92 5.55 -31.39
N LEU A 224 -3.72 4.57 -30.49
CA LEU A 224 -4.00 3.16 -30.75
C LEU A 224 -5.50 2.84 -30.82
N TYR A 225 -6.31 3.42 -29.91
CA TYR A 225 -7.69 2.99 -29.69
C TYR A 225 -8.73 4.12 -29.79
N GLY A 226 -8.31 5.37 -29.93
CA GLY A 226 -9.22 6.53 -30.01
C GLY A 226 -9.91 6.88 -28.69
N LYS A 227 -9.43 6.40 -27.55
CA LYS A 227 -10.04 6.46 -26.23
C LYS A 227 -9.05 6.94 -25.17
N THR A 228 -9.57 7.31 -23.98
CA THR A 228 -8.72 7.44 -22.78
C THR A 228 -8.33 6.05 -22.27
N PRO A 229 -7.28 5.92 -21.44
CA PRO A 229 -6.94 4.66 -20.79
C PRO A 229 -8.10 4.04 -20.00
N VAL A 230 -8.87 4.86 -19.28
CA VAL A 230 -10.04 4.41 -18.50
C VAL A 230 -11.16 3.90 -19.43
N GLU A 231 -11.51 4.65 -20.49
CA GLU A 231 -12.51 4.21 -21.47
C GLU A 231 -12.08 2.92 -22.18
N HIS A 232 -10.81 2.80 -22.51
CA HIS A 232 -10.26 1.60 -23.13
C HIS A 232 -10.39 0.37 -22.24
N LEU A 233 -9.92 0.46 -20.97
CA LEU A 233 -10.02 -0.62 -20.02
C LEU A 233 -11.47 -0.99 -19.66
N TYR A 234 -12.36 0.01 -19.61
CA TYR A 234 -13.80 -0.22 -19.43
C TYR A 234 -14.37 -1.07 -20.56
N ASP A 235 -14.06 -0.73 -21.82
CA ASP A 235 -14.54 -1.47 -22.98
C ASP A 235 -13.91 -2.87 -23.09
N CYS A 236 -12.69 -3.07 -22.61
CA CYS A 236 -12.07 -4.38 -22.49
C CYS A 236 -12.66 -5.22 -21.33
N GLY A 237 -13.56 -4.67 -20.50
CA GLY A 237 -14.20 -5.41 -19.42
C GLY A 237 -13.39 -5.52 -18.12
N VAL A 238 -12.25 -4.83 -18.01
CA VAL A 238 -11.37 -4.87 -16.82
C VAL A 238 -12.13 -4.47 -15.56
N PHE A 239 -13.00 -3.47 -15.65
CA PHE A 239 -13.73 -2.92 -14.51
C PHE A 239 -15.00 -3.73 -14.13
N GLN A 240 -15.22 -4.90 -14.75
CA GLN A 240 -16.17 -5.89 -14.26
C GLN A 240 -15.64 -6.69 -13.06
N PHE A 241 -14.34 -6.60 -12.80
CA PHE A 241 -13.64 -7.24 -11.68
C PHE A 241 -13.28 -6.22 -10.60
N PRO A 242 -13.12 -6.64 -9.33
CA PRO A 242 -12.51 -5.80 -8.32
C PRO A 242 -11.16 -5.30 -8.83
N THR A 243 -11.00 -3.98 -8.97
CA THR A 243 -9.80 -3.41 -9.57
C THR A 243 -9.27 -2.27 -8.71
N ILE A 244 -7.96 -2.24 -8.48
CA ILE A 244 -7.24 -1.09 -7.98
C ILE A 244 -6.42 -0.48 -9.12
N ALA A 245 -6.72 0.79 -9.44
CA ALA A 245 -6.05 1.57 -10.47
C ALA A 245 -5.04 2.51 -9.82
N ALA A 246 -3.74 2.28 -10.06
CA ALA A 246 -2.68 3.14 -9.54
C ALA A 246 -2.56 4.43 -10.36
N HIS A 247 -2.19 5.52 -9.69
CA HIS A 247 -1.95 6.87 -10.18
C HIS A 247 -3.21 7.66 -10.57
N CYS A 248 -3.89 7.32 -11.64
CA CYS A 248 -5.09 8.03 -12.12
C CYS A 248 -4.91 9.56 -12.22
N VAL A 249 -3.77 10.01 -12.77
CA VAL A 249 -3.37 11.43 -12.81
C VAL A 249 -4.17 12.21 -13.86
N HIS A 250 -4.25 11.68 -15.09
CA HIS A 250 -4.83 12.38 -16.23
C HIS A 250 -6.22 11.85 -16.57
N LEU A 251 -7.21 12.22 -15.76
CA LEU A 251 -8.60 11.81 -15.93
C LEU A 251 -9.49 12.92 -16.50
N THR A 252 -10.41 12.54 -17.36
CA THR A 252 -11.56 13.39 -17.77
C THR A 252 -12.72 13.21 -16.78
N SER A 253 -13.72 14.10 -16.84
CA SER A 253 -14.95 13.94 -16.05
C SER A 253 -15.69 12.63 -16.36
N ARG A 254 -15.59 12.15 -17.62
CA ARG A 254 -16.18 10.87 -18.01
C ARG A 254 -15.42 9.69 -17.39
N ASP A 255 -14.10 9.75 -17.35
CA ASP A 255 -13.29 8.72 -16.69
C ASP A 255 -13.66 8.60 -15.22
N ILE A 256 -13.80 9.73 -14.52
CA ILE A 256 -14.22 9.75 -13.11
C ILE A 256 -15.61 9.10 -12.94
N SER A 257 -16.56 9.39 -13.87
CA SER A 257 -17.87 8.74 -13.82
C SER A 257 -17.78 7.24 -14.02
N ILE A 258 -16.96 6.76 -14.97
CA ILE A 258 -16.76 5.32 -15.21
C ILE A 258 -16.19 4.65 -13.95
N LEU A 259 -15.15 5.22 -13.33
CA LEU A 259 -14.55 4.67 -12.11
C LEU A 259 -15.56 4.60 -10.96
N ALA A 260 -16.41 5.62 -10.82
CA ALA A 260 -17.44 5.64 -9.79
C ALA A 260 -18.55 4.58 -10.03
N ASP A 261 -19.01 4.46 -11.27
CA ASP A 261 -20.10 3.54 -11.66
C ASP A 261 -19.67 2.07 -11.61
N THR A 262 -18.37 1.78 -11.78
CA THR A 262 -17.80 0.43 -11.75
C THR A 262 -17.21 0.04 -10.41
N ALA A 263 -17.25 0.93 -9.43
CA ALA A 263 -16.66 0.73 -8.10
C ALA A 263 -15.17 0.32 -8.12
N VAL A 264 -14.41 0.84 -9.09
CA VAL A 264 -12.94 0.75 -9.13
C VAL A 264 -12.35 1.58 -8.00
N ALA A 265 -11.37 1.04 -7.31
CA ALA A 265 -10.60 1.80 -6.32
C ALA A 265 -9.36 2.44 -6.98
N VAL A 266 -8.96 3.60 -6.47
CA VAL A 266 -7.76 4.32 -6.93
C VAL A 266 -6.69 4.30 -5.84
N ALA A 267 -5.45 3.96 -6.21
CA ALA A 267 -4.28 4.18 -5.37
C ALA A 267 -3.63 5.51 -5.78
N HIS A 268 -3.69 6.49 -4.89
CA HIS A 268 -3.06 7.79 -5.07
C HIS A 268 -1.63 7.77 -4.56
N ASN A 269 -0.67 8.08 -5.43
CA ASN A 269 0.78 8.03 -5.17
C ASN A 269 1.37 9.44 -5.32
N PRO A 270 1.09 10.38 -4.39
CA PRO A 270 1.40 11.80 -4.60
C PRO A 270 2.89 12.07 -4.77
N GLU A 271 3.76 11.45 -3.97
CA GLU A 271 5.20 11.70 -4.01
C GLU A 271 5.84 11.18 -5.30
N SER A 272 5.52 9.96 -5.71
CA SER A 272 5.96 9.41 -6.99
C SER A 272 5.49 10.28 -8.17
N ASN A 273 4.20 10.66 -8.20
CA ASN A 273 3.66 11.52 -9.24
C ASN A 273 4.34 12.89 -9.30
N MET A 274 4.71 13.46 -8.15
CA MET A 274 5.44 14.73 -8.05
C MET A 274 6.89 14.57 -8.51
N LYS A 275 7.58 13.54 -8.04
CA LYS A 275 9.00 13.29 -8.37
C LYS A 275 9.21 13.02 -9.85
N LEU A 276 8.34 12.22 -10.47
CA LEU A 276 8.39 11.92 -11.90
C LEU A 276 7.73 13.01 -12.77
N ALA A 277 7.20 14.06 -12.13
CA ALA A 277 6.47 15.14 -12.80
C ALA A 277 5.30 14.62 -13.66
N SER A 278 4.70 13.48 -13.27
CA SER A 278 3.53 12.88 -13.95
C SER A 278 2.32 13.81 -13.89
N GLY A 279 2.14 14.54 -12.78
CA GLY A 279 1.07 15.52 -12.58
C GLY A 279 0.37 15.36 -11.23
N ILE A 280 -0.80 15.98 -11.09
CA ILE A 280 -1.62 15.93 -9.88
C ILE A 280 -2.95 15.23 -10.20
N ALA A 281 -3.20 14.09 -9.59
CA ALA A 281 -4.45 13.35 -9.74
C ALA A 281 -5.65 14.15 -9.18
N PRO A 282 -6.83 14.09 -9.79
CA PRO A 282 -8.01 14.85 -9.36
C PRO A 282 -8.72 14.21 -8.15
N ILE A 283 -7.99 14.03 -7.04
CA ILE A 283 -8.47 13.31 -5.85
C ILE A 283 -9.73 13.92 -5.23
N PRO A 284 -9.84 15.26 -5.06
CA PRO A 284 -11.08 15.85 -4.53
C PRO A 284 -12.30 15.53 -5.40
N GLN A 285 -12.14 15.50 -6.72
CA GLN A 285 -13.19 15.17 -7.68
C GLN A 285 -13.57 13.68 -7.62
N LEU A 286 -12.57 12.78 -7.52
CA LEU A 286 -12.79 11.34 -7.34
C LEU A 286 -13.57 11.05 -6.05
N LEU A 287 -13.15 11.63 -4.93
CA LEU A 287 -13.83 11.49 -3.64
C LEU A 287 -15.27 12.03 -3.69
N SER A 288 -15.48 13.18 -4.35
CA SER A 288 -16.81 13.79 -4.52
C SER A 288 -17.73 12.93 -5.38
N ALA A 289 -17.18 12.17 -6.32
CA ALA A 289 -17.92 11.20 -7.14
C ALA A 289 -18.17 9.86 -6.41
N GLY A 290 -17.65 9.68 -5.17
CA GLY A 290 -17.82 8.46 -4.40
C GLY A 290 -16.83 7.34 -4.72
N VAL A 291 -15.77 7.63 -5.49
CA VAL A 291 -14.71 6.67 -5.76
C VAL A 291 -13.93 6.39 -4.47
N THR A 292 -13.66 5.11 -4.22
CA THR A 292 -12.76 4.70 -3.13
C THR A 292 -11.33 5.07 -3.49
N VAL A 293 -10.67 5.86 -2.63
CA VAL A 293 -9.27 6.26 -2.85
C VAL A 293 -8.44 5.84 -1.64
N GLY A 294 -7.43 4.99 -1.87
CA GLY A 294 -6.36 4.69 -0.93
C GLY A 294 -5.09 5.47 -1.28
N LEU A 295 -4.13 5.51 -0.35
CA LEU A 295 -2.79 6.02 -0.61
C LEU A 295 -1.83 4.86 -0.95
N GLY A 296 -0.85 5.14 -1.78
CA GLY A 296 0.26 4.24 -2.09
C GLY A 296 1.56 5.02 -2.20
N THR A 297 2.67 4.38 -1.85
CA THR A 297 4.00 5.00 -1.96
C THR A 297 4.61 4.83 -3.34
N ASP A 298 4.12 3.88 -4.14
CA ASP A 298 4.82 3.38 -5.30
C ASP A 298 6.17 2.71 -4.90
N GLY A 299 7.08 2.46 -5.83
CA GLY A 299 8.38 1.88 -5.56
C GLY A 299 9.38 2.88 -4.98
N ALA A 300 10.31 2.40 -4.14
CA ALA A 300 11.35 3.24 -3.56
C ALA A 300 12.34 3.82 -4.59
N SER A 301 12.29 3.40 -5.84
CA SER A 301 13.06 4.00 -6.93
C SER A 301 12.39 5.23 -7.53
N SER A 302 11.05 5.35 -7.47
CA SER A 302 10.27 6.49 -7.95
C SER A 302 9.86 7.47 -6.85
N ASN A 303 9.89 7.03 -5.56
CA ASN A 303 9.53 7.82 -4.39
C ASN A 303 10.73 8.09 -3.46
N ASN A 304 11.65 7.15 -3.33
CA ASN A 304 12.80 7.08 -2.42
C ASN A 304 12.48 6.66 -0.99
N ASN A 305 11.24 6.55 -0.55
CA ASN A 305 10.83 5.98 0.72
C ASN A 305 9.52 5.19 0.61
N LEU A 306 9.14 4.51 1.70
CA LEU A 306 7.89 3.76 1.81
C LEU A 306 7.09 4.22 3.06
N ASP A 307 7.08 5.54 3.29
CA ASP A 307 6.53 6.18 4.49
C ASP A 307 5.11 6.71 4.26
N MET A 308 4.11 6.00 4.78
CA MET A 308 2.70 6.39 4.66
C MET A 308 2.34 7.67 5.42
N LEU A 309 3.11 8.08 6.45
CA LEU A 309 2.89 9.37 7.12
C LEU A 309 3.31 10.55 6.23
N GLU A 310 4.39 10.38 5.47
CA GLU A 310 4.84 11.36 4.50
C GLU A 310 3.86 11.46 3.33
N GLU A 311 3.41 10.33 2.78
CA GLU A 311 2.37 10.29 1.73
C GLU A 311 1.07 10.98 2.15
N MET A 312 0.59 10.73 3.38
CA MET A 312 -0.60 11.42 3.88
C MET A 312 -0.42 12.93 3.96
N ARG A 313 0.73 13.38 4.44
CA ARG A 313 1.07 14.81 4.55
C ARG A 313 1.14 15.45 3.18
N THR A 314 1.86 14.83 2.26
CA THR A 314 2.04 15.29 0.89
C THR A 314 0.70 15.37 0.17
N ALA A 315 -0.13 14.33 0.23
CA ALA A 315 -1.47 14.35 -0.34
C ALA A 315 -2.30 15.52 0.21
N ALA A 316 -2.37 15.66 1.55
CA ALA A 316 -3.18 16.70 2.19
C ALA A 316 -2.73 18.11 1.80
N LEU A 317 -1.42 18.38 1.73
CA LEU A 317 -0.89 19.71 1.40
C LEU A 317 -0.98 20.00 -0.10
N LEU A 318 -0.65 19.03 -0.95
CA LEU A 318 -0.69 19.14 -2.40
C LEU A 318 -2.07 19.58 -2.91
N HIS A 319 -3.12 18.89 -2.46
CA HIS A 319 -4.48 19.18 -2.93
C HIS A 319 -5.00 20.54 -2.43
N LYS A 320 -4.62 20.99 -1.24
CA LYS A 320 -4.96 22.34 -0.77
C LYS A 320 -4.37 23.43 -1.66
N VAL A 321 -3.13 23.27 -2.06
CA VAL A 321 -2.44 24.22 -2.95
C VAL A 321 -3.02 24.14 -4.35
N ASN A 322 -3.24 22.94 -4.88
CA ASN A 322 -3.78 22.73 -6.23
C ASN A 322 -5.18 23.31 -6.42
N GLU A 323 -6.07 23.09 -5.44
CA GLU A 323 -7.44 23.59 -5.48
C GLU A 323 -7.57 25.06 -5.02
N GLY A 324 -6.52 25.63 -4.42
CA GLY A 324 -6.58 26.96 -3.78
C GLY A 324 -7.57 27.03 -2.61
N ASP A 325 -7.86 25.85 -1.99
CA ASP A 325 -8.84 25.71 -0.91
C ASP A 325 -8.23 24.96 0.28
N PRO A 326 -8.13 25.59 1.47
CA PRO A 326 -7.63 24.92 2.67
C PRO A 326 -8.51 23.76 3.14
N LEU A 327 -9.73 23.63 2.65
CA LEU A 327 -10.65 22.53 2.96
C LEU A 327 -10.50 21.34 2.00
N ALA A 328 -9.77 21.48 0.90
CA ALA A 328 -9.47 20.35 0.02
C ALA A 328 -8.65 19.29 0.80
N LEU A 329 -9.06 18.05 0.71
CA LEU A 329 -8.48 16.89 1.37
C LEU A 329 -8.13 17.13 2.86
N PRO A 330 -9.14 17.20 3.76
CA PRO A 330 -8.90 17.40 5.19
C PRO A 330 -8.09 16.25 5.81
N ALA A 331 -7.39 16.52 6.91
CA ALA A 331 -6.54 15.55 7.60
C ALA A 331 -7.24 14.19 7.85
N LEU A 332 -8.48 14.22 8.36
CA LEU A 332 -9.23 12.98 8.61
C LEU A 332 -9.47 12.18 7.33
N GLN A 333 -9.69 12.84 6.19
CA GLN A 333 -9.85 12.15 4.90
C GLN A 333 -8.54 11.51 4.45
N ALA A 334 -7.41 12.22 4.54
CA ALA A 334 -6.10 11.68 4.22
C ALA A 334 -5.76 10.46 5.11
N LEU A 335 -6.06 10.53 6.40
CA LEU A 335 -5.87 9.41 7.31
C LEU A 335 -6.76 8.20 6.96
N LYS A 336 -8.02 8.43 6.56
CA LYS A 336 -8.88 7.34 6.07
C LYS A 336 -8.32 6.68 4.82
N MET A 337 -7.77 7.46 3.89
CA MET A 337 -7.13 6.93 2.68
C MET A 337 -5.94 6.02 3.02
N ALA A 338 -5.21 6.32 4.09
CA ALA A 338 -4.11 5.48 4.57
C ALA A 338 -4.56 4.32 5.48
N THR A 339 -5.84 4.19 5.80
CA THR A 339 -6.36 3.16 6.72
C THR A 339 -7.60 2.48 6.15
N SER A 340 -8.81 2.90 6.55
CA SER A 340 -10.07 2.22 6.21
C SER A 340 -10.41 2.28 4.71
N GLU A 341 -10.14 3.37 4.02
CA GLU A 341 -10.34 3.47 2.57
C GLU A 341 -9.32 2.61 1.82
N GLY A 342 -8.05 2.60 2.27
CA GLY A 342 -7.03 1.70 1.72
C GLY A 342 -7.41 0.23 1.89
N ALA A 343 -7.88 -0.17 3.07
CA ALA A 343 -8.37 -1.53 3.31
C ALA A 343 -9.57 -1.87 2.41
N ARG A 344 -10.51 -0.92 2.25
CA ARG A 344 -11.66 -1.07 1.35
C ARG A 344 -11.22 -1.19 -0.12
N ALA A 345 -10.22 -0.44 -0.55
CA ALA A 345 -9.66 -0.52 -1.90
C ALA A 345 -9.11 -1.92 -2.21
N LEU A 346 -8.51 -2.58 -1.22
CA LEU A 346 -7.98 -3.94 -1.32
C LEU A 346 -9.00 -5.03 -0.95
N ARG A 347 -10.28 -4.69 -0.74
CA ARG A 347 -11.35 -5.61 -0.35
C ARG A 347 -11.07 -6.35 0.98
N LEU A 348 -10.38 -5.71 1.90
CA LEU A 348 -10.09 -6.23 3.23
C LEU A 348 -11.12 -5.70 4.23
N GLU A 349 -12.27 -6.36 4.33
CA GLU A 349 -13.45 -5.88 5.08
C GLU A 349 -13.23 -5.75 6.59
N GLU A 350 -12.31 -6.54 7.16
CA GLU A 350 -12.05 -6.59 8.61
C GLU A 350 -10.71 -5.93 9.00
N VAL A 351 -10.14 -5.06 8.16
CA VAL A 351 -8.87 -4.34 8.35
C VAL A 351 -9.11 -2.83 8.27
N GLY A 352 -8.18 -2.02 8.77
CA GLY A 352 -8.19 -0.57 8.64
C GLY A 352 -9.09 0.18 9.62
N ALA A 353 -9.65 -0.49 10.64
CA ALA A 353 -10.45 0.14 11.67
C ALA A 353 -10.25 -0.50 13.06
N LEU A 354 -10.25 0.31 14.11
CA LEU A 354 -10.30 -0.17 15.51
C LEU A 354 -11.73 -0.49 15.91
N LYS A 355 -12.17 -1.72 15.63
CA LYS A 355 -13.54 -2.16 15.89
C LYS A 355 -13.54 -3.60 16.42
N PRO A 356 -14.34 -3.92 17.46
CA PRO A 356 -14.49 -5.30 17.92
C PRO A 356 -14.90 -6.22 16.76
N GLY A 357 -14.24 -7.38 16.66
CA GLY A 357 -14.39 -8.35 15.58
C GLY A 357 -13.42 -8.17 14.40
N TYR A 358 -12.82 -7.00 14.22
CA TYR A 358 -11.83 -6.73 13.18
C TYR A 358 -10.50 -7.41 13.48
N LYS A 359 -9.68 -7.56 12.46
CA LYS A 359 -8.28 -8.02 12.59
C LYS A 359 -7.51 -7.06 13.47
N ALA A 360 -6.63 -7.59 14.30
CA ALA A 360 -5.78 -6.81 15.16
C ALA A 360 -4.52 -6.37 14.39
N ASP A 361 -4.74 -5.47 13.42
CA ASP A 361 -3.73 -4.76 12.65
C ASP A 361 -3.75 -3.30 13.12
N LEU A 362 -2.83 -2.94 14.02
CA LEU A 362 -2.82 -1.63 14.68
C LEU A 362 -1.40 -1.17 15.03
N ILE A 363 -1.27 0.14 15.24
CA ILE A 363 -0.01 0.77 15.65
C ILE A 363 -0.20 1.65 16.89
N LEU A 364 0.89 1.80 17.65
CA LEU A 364 0.99 2.72 18.76
C LEU A 364 1.99 3.83 18.41
N ILE A 365 1.51 5.07 18.42
CA ILE A 365 2.32 6.28 18.22
C ILE A 365 2.66 6.88 19.58
N GLU A 366 3.95 7.07 19.86
CA GLU A 366 4.42 7.72 21.08
C GLU A 366 4.09 9.21 21.05
N LEU A 367 3.21 9.66 21.93
CA LEU A 367 2.76 11.06 21.98
C LEU A 367 3.64 11.99 22.81
N ASN A 368 4.59 11.46 23.56
CA ASN A 368 5.46 12.27 24.43
C ASN A 368 6.64 12.85 23.63
N LYS A 369 6.31 13.60 22.58
CA LYS A 369 7.24 14.26 21.68
C LYS A 369 6.95 15.75 21.56
N PRO A 370 7.95 16.65 21.52
CA PRO A 370 7.72 18.10 21.48
C PRO A 370 6.81 18.55 20.32
N HIS A 371 6.93 17.93 19.13
CA HIS A 371 6.15 18.28 17.94
C HIS A 371 4.71 17.76 17.98
N LEU A 372 4.34 16.91 18.96
CA LEU A 372 2.98 16.42 19.20
C LEU A 372 2.28 17.15 20.37
N TYR A 373 2.85 18.23 20.85
CA TYR A 373 2.22 19.13 21.83
C TYR A 373 1.93 20.50 21.21
N PRO A 374 0.82 21.18 21.65
CA PRO A 374 -0.24 20.66 22.51
C PRO A 374 -1.20 19.69 21.77
N ARG A 375 -1.85 18.78 22.49
CA ARG A 375 -2.67 17.69 21.95
C ARG A 375 -4.12 18.15 21.62
N HIS A 376 -4.30 19.21 20.80
CA HIS A 376 -5.62 19.75 20.47
C HIS A 376 -6.41 18.86 19.50
N ASN A 377 -5.73 18.28 18.50
CA ASN A 377 -6.34 17.44 17.47
C ASN A 377 -5.34 16.38 17.02
N LEU A 378 -5.44 15.17 17.59
CA LEU A 378 -4.50 14.09 17.30
C LEU A 378 -4.65 13.56 15.86
N ALA A 379 -5.85 13.60 15.26
CA ALA A 379 -6.01 13.24 13.85
C ALA A 379 -5.22 14.19 12.93
N ALA A 380 -5.28 15.50 13.20
CA ALA A 380 -4.48 16.48 12.46
C ALA A 380 -2.98 16.32 12.74
N HIS A 381 -2.60 15.96 13.97
CA HIS A 381 -1.19 15.67 14.29
C HIS A 381 -0.65 14.51 13.47
N MET A 382 -1.41 13.43 13.27
CA MET A 382 -0.95 12.28 12.47
C MET A 382 -0.60 12.70 11.04
N VAL A 383 -1.37 13.61 10.45
CA VAL A 383 -1.14 14.04 9.07
C VAL A 383 -0.08 15.14 8.96
N TYR A 384 -0.08 16.13 9.87
CA TYR A 384 0.73 17.34 9.68
C TYR A 384 1.99 17.39 10.55
N ALA A 385 2.08 16.61 11.61
CA ALA A 385 3.16 16.73 12.60
C ALA A 385 3.90 15.42 12.87
N ALA A 386 3.21 14.28 12.95
CA ALA A 386 3.81 12.99 13.29
C ALA A 386 4.86 12.56 12.27
N GLN A 387 5.82 11.79 12.71
CA GLN A 387 6.92 11.23 11.93
C GLN A 387 6.96 9.72 12.12
N SER A 388 7.51 8.97 11.16
CA SER A 388 7.67 7.51 11.26
C SER A 388 8.43 7.10 12.51
N ALA A 389 9.40 7.91 12.94
CA ALA A 389 10.14 7.69 14.18
C ALA A 389 9.29 7.75 15.45
N ASP A 390 8.03 8.22 15.37
CA ASP A 390 7.09 8.23 16.50
C ASP A 390 6.32 6.92 16.64
N VAL A 391 6.34 6.05 15.61
CA VAL A 391 5.78 4.69 15.68
C VAL A 391 6.62 3.87 16.64
N ASP A 392 6.02 3.39 17.70
CA ASP A 392 6.70 2.61 18.74
C ASP A 392 6.43 1.11 18.62
N THR A 393 5.17 0.74 18.47
CA THR A 393 4.73 -0.65 18.47
C THR A 393 3.81 -0.90 17.29
N VAL A 394 4.02 -2.04 16.60
CA VAL A 394 3.20 -2.50 15.48
C VAL A 394 2.70 -3.91 15.76
N ILE A 395 1.41 -4.10 15.65
CA ILE A 395 0.73 -5.38 15.81
C ILE A 395 0.05 -5.73 14.50
N ILE A 396 0.31 -6.93 13.97
CA ILE A 396 -0.28 -7.43 12.73
C ILE A 396 -0.88 -8.82 12.99
N ASP A 397 -2.13 -9.00 12.63
CA ASP A 397 -2.89 -10.24 12.85
C ASP A 397 -2.78 -10.73 14.31
N GLY A 398 -2.74 -9.76 15.27
CA GLY A 398 -2.62 -10.00 16.70
C GLY A 398 -1.25 -10.44 17.19
N ARG A 399 -0.21 -10.33 16.36
CA ARG A 399 1.19 -10.60 16.71
C ARG A 399 1.96 -9.27 16.79
N ILE A 400 2.73 -9.08 17.84
CA ILE A 400 3.64 -7.92 17.94
C ILE A 400 4.80 -8.16 16.99
N VAL A 401 4.89 -7.38 15.91
CA VAL A 401 5.98 -7.45 14.92
C VAL A 401 7.06 -6.40 15.16
N MET A 402 6.70 -5.29 15.83
CA MET A 402 7.64 -4.30 16.34
C MET A 402 7.22 -3.86 17.74
N GLU A 403 8.17 -3.74 18.66
CA GLU A 403 7.96 -3.25 20.03
C GLU A 403 9.11 -2.33 20.42
N HIS A 404 8.81 -1.17 20.99
CA HIS A 404 9.82 -0.16 21.34
C HIS A 404 10.77 0.16 20.19
N LYS A 405 10.22 0.35 18.98
CA LYS A 405 10.94 0.67 17.73
C LYS A 405 11.88 -0.42 17.24
N LYS A 406 11.85 -1.61 17.85
CA LYS A 406 12.64 -2.76 17.44
C LYS A 406 11.74 -3.75 16.70
N VAL A 407 12.00 -3.97 15.44
CA VAL A 407 11.35 -5.03 14.66
C VAL A 407 11.82 -6.38 15.17
N LEU A 408 10.88 -7.28 15.46
CA LEU A 408 11.12 -8.56 16.12
C LEU A 408 11.17 -9.72 15.13
N THR A 409 10.65 -9.55 13.94
CA THR A 409 10.47 -10.61 12.93
C THR A 409 11.51 -10.57 11.82
N ILE A 410 12.30 -9.51 11.75
CA ILE A 410 13.31 -9.27 10.70
C ILE A 410 14.66 -9.00 11.36
N ASP A 411 15.69 -9.71 10.91
CA ASP A 411 17.07 -9.43 11.29
C ASP A 411 17.61 -8.25 10.47
N ARG A 412 17.55 -7.06 11.06
CA ARG A 412 17.93 -5.80 10.43
C ARG A 412 19.35 -5.80 9.88
N GLU A 413 20.30 -6.27 10.68
CA GLU A 413 21.73 -6.23 10.32
C GLU A 413 22.01 -7.14 9.12
N ARG A 414 21.38 -8.30 9.12
CA ARG A 414 21.45 -9.23 7.99
C ARG A 414 20.84 -8.62 6.74
N VAL A 415 19.66 -8.00 6.83
CA VAL A 415 19.03 -7.33 5.69
C VAL A 415 19.96 -6.27 5.08
N PHE A 416 20.57 -5.43 5.90
CA PHE A 416 21.48 -4.40 5.41
C PHE A 416 22.70 -4.98 4.70
N GLN A 417 23.32 -6.02 5.27
CA GLN A 417 24.46 -6.70 4.66
C GLN A 417 24.07 -7.31 3.30
N GLU A 418 23.01 -8.09 3.27
CA GLU A 418 22.56 -8.81 2.07
C GLU A 418 22.17 -7.84 0.94
N VAL A 419 21.50 -6.74 1.28
CA VAL A 419 21.14 -5.69 0.31
C VAL A 419 22.39 -5.00 -0.26
N GLU A 420 23.35 -4.63 0.59
CA GLU A 420 24.58 -3.97 0.14
C GLU A 420 25.39 -4.86 -0.82
N GLU A 421 25.53 -6.15 -0.49
CA GLU A 421 26.23 -7.12 -1.35
C GLU A 421 25.58 -7.25 -2.73
N ARG A 422 24.24 -7.29 -2.79
CA ARG A 422 23.48 -7.38 -4.05
C ARG A 422 23.57 -6.11 -4.88
N VAL A 423 23.45 -4.95 -4.25
CA VAL A 423 23.59 -3.67 -4.95
C VAL A 423 24.99 -3.54 -5.56
N GLN A 424 26.04 -3.93 -4.85
CA GLN A 424 27.41 -3.94 -5.38
C GLN A 424 27.56 -4.87 -6.59
N ARG A 425 26.97 -6.07 -6.54
CA ARG A 425 26.94 -7.00 -7.68
C ARG A 425 26.23 -6.38 -8.89
N LEU A 426 24.98 -5.92 -8.69
CA LEU A 426 24.15 -5.33 -9.74
C LEU A 426 24.87 -4.13 -10.42
N LEU A 427 25.47 -3.23 -9.64
CA LEU A 427 26.23 -2.10 -10.19
C LEU A 427 27.47 -2.53 -10.98
N SER A 428 28.10 -3.65 -10.62
CA SER A 428 29.27 -4.16 -11.37
C SER A 428 28.90 -4.74 -12.72
N GLU A 429 27.66 -5.26 -12.86
CA GLU A 429 27.16 -5.88 -14.09
C GLU A 429 26.56 -4.88 -15.10
N VAL A 430 26.28 -3.65 -14.68
CA VAL A 430 25.72 -2.57 -15.55
C VAL A 430 26.82 -1.70 -16.16
N LYS A 431 28.05 -1.82 -15.72
CA LYS A 431 29.20 -1.17 -16.32
C LYS A 431 29.59 -1.92 -17.59
#